data_9ae6ef8ec684cf3a631988b801ddf859
#
_entry.id   9ae6ef8ec684cf3a631988b801ddf859
#
_cell.length_a   1.000
_cell.length_b   1.000
_cell.length_c   1.000
_cell.angle_alpha   90.00
_cell.angle_beta   90.00
_cell.angle_gamma   90.00
#
_symmetry.space_group_name_H-M   'P 1'
#
loop_
_entity.id
_entity.type
_entity.pdbx_description
1 polymer ?
#
loop_
_entity_poly.entity_id
_entity_poly.type
_entity_poly.pdbx_seq_one_letter_code
_entity_poly.pdbx_strand_id
1 'polypeptide(L)'
;MEGQRKIRKWIVMFAAFFLILITGSEKKVCAETVDTFSMNLTVTEYYDRANQVLDYVNEERKRLGVQPLMLDADLQEAAMQRAAEQYVLYGHTRPDGRPSITVDPTGKMAGENAQMGGQLLSAYEIYNSWKNSPGHYRAMVNPSVKTAGVGVCMQGGCGYAAILTFGYNQQINEGIQTGTCTKNRVISGLHVENCSFGGGSTVGGTYQFPYQTVVPLYLIYRGKTTGVRGNQLDAFLIRSLTPEIAEVADGMICARASGKVVLQVGLKQEPSIALPVSFSIQTKIPEKQSESEQLSKTASDQTPAKTEKTVITHQKLPKVAITYLRSKKKGQLIVRWKKKQRIGGYEIQYGTQKTFKQAKTKKISGKGKTGIILKKLKRKRTYYVRMRSWKKVRGRCVYGAWSKLRKVKIK
;
A
#
# COMPACT_ATOMS: atom_id res chain seq x y z
N MET A 1 26.72 -37.31 -13.13
CA MET A 1 27.90 -36.66 -12.54
C MET A 1 28.09 -35.19 -13.00
N GLU A 2 27.33 -34.69 -13.93
CA GLU A 2 27.44 -33.31 -14.45
C GLU A 2 26.68 -32.26 -13.61
N GLY A 3 25.67 -32.68 -12.89
CA GLY A 3 24.87 -31.77 -12.03
C GLY A 3 25.59 -31.30 -10.74
N GLN A 4 26.50 -32.08 -10.21
CA GLN A 4 27.23 -31.71 -8.98
C GLN A 4 28.41 -30.75 -9.25
N ARG A 5 28.94 -30.67 -10.48
CA ARG A 5 29.96 -29.71 -10.87
C ARG A 5 29.46 -28.28 -11.01
N LYS A 6 28.19 -28.09 -11.42
CA LYS A 6 27.59 -26.75 -11.53
C LYS A 6 27.31 -26.13 -10.16
N ILE A 7 26.84 -26.91 -9.20
CA ILE A 7 26.58 -26.42 -7.83
C ILE A 7 27.88 -26.02 -7.09
N ARG A 8 28.98 -26.75 -7.30
CA ARG A 8 30.28 -26.39 -6.71
C ARG A 8 30.86 -25.09 -7.30
N LYS A 9 30.65 -24.79 -8.57
CA LYS A 9 31.10 -23.52 -9.18
C LYS A 9 30.38 -22.30 -8.62
N TRP A 10 29.10 -22.42 -8.29
CA TRP A 10 28.36 -21.32 -7.67
C TRP A 10 28.74 -21.07 -6.20
N ILE A 11 29.05 -22.11 -5.45
CA ILE A 11 29.51 -21.99 -4.05
C ILE A 11 30.90 -21.37 -3.97
N VAL A 12 31.78 -21.67 -4.90
CA VAL A 12 33.17 -21.12 -4.94
C VAL A 12 33.14 -19.64 -5.37
N MET A 13 32.22 -19.20 -6.24
CA MET A 13 32.10 -17.79 -6.60
C MET A 13 31.54 -16.92 -5.45
N PHE A 14 30.73 -17.48 -4.55
CA PHE A 14 30.26 -16.77 -3.35
C PHE A 14 31.28 -16.73 -2.21
N ALA A 15 32.17 -17.72 -2.10
CA ALA A 15 33.22 -17.74 -1.09
C ALA A 15 34.40 -16.81 -1.44
N ALA A 16 34.68 -16.57 -2.73
CA ALA A 16 35.76 -15.67 -3.17
C ALA A 16 35.42 -14.18 -2.95
N PHE A 17 34.14 -13.79 -2.81
CA PHE A 17 33.74 -12.41 -2.53
C PHE A 17 33.86 -12.04 -1.03
N PHE A 18 34.04 -13.02 -0.15
CA PHE A 18 34.13 -12.80 1.30
C PHE A 18 35.56 -12.81 1.82
N LEU A 19 36.60 -13.19 1.01
CA LEU A 19 38.01 -13.34 1.45
C LEU A 19 38.93 -12.19 0.99
N ILE A 20 38.41 -11.13 0.35
CA ILE A 20 39.24 -9.98 -0.10
C ILE A 20 39.18 -8.80 0.88
N LEU A 21 38.64 -8.98 2.08
CA LEU A 21 38.51 -7.90 3.08
C LEU A 21 39.58 -7.95 4.19
N ILE A 22 40.63 -8.79 4.10
CA ILE A 22 41.72 -8.80 5.10
C ILE A 22 43.07 -8.94 4.39
N THR A 23 43.52 -7.98 3.63
CA THR A 23 44.94 -7.62 3.49
C THR A 23 45.09 -6.37 2.62
N GLY A 24 45.40 -5.30 3.25
CA GLY A 24 46.41 -4.32 2.85
C GLY A 24 46.21 -3.45 1.64
N SER A 25 46.23 -2.17 1.94
CA SER A 25 46.60 -1.03 1.07
C SER A 25 45.48 -0.33 0.33
N GLU A 26 45.18 0.82 0.86
CA GLU A 26 44.24 1.82 0.36
C GLU A 26 44.57 2.27 -1.07
N LYS A 27 43.72 1.85 -2.01
CA LYS A 27 43.31 2.74 -3.08
C LYS A 27 41.81 2.96 -2.92
N LYS A 28 41.46 4.13 -2.39
CA LYS A 28 40.08 4.67 -2.45
C LYS A 28 39.69 4.79 -3.93
N VAL A 29 39.17 3.70 -4.48
CA VAL A 29 38.26 3.83 -5.63
C VAL A 29 36.98 4.40 -5.03
N CYS A 30 36.81 5.72 -5.18
CA CYS A 30 35.55 6.38 -4.94
C CYS A 30 34.57 5.75 -5.94
N ALA A 31 33.89 4.67 -5.54
CA ALA A 31 32.67 4.28 -6.22
C ALA A 31 31.75 5.50 -6.11
N GLU A 32 31.34 6.06 -7.22
CA GLU A 32 30.23 7.05 -7.24
C GLU A 32 29.08 6.38 -6.48
N THR A 33 28.86 6.83 -5.26
CA THR A 33 27.72 6.38 -4.48
C THR A 33 26.50 6.92 -5.22
N VAL A 34 25.65 6.02 -5.69
CA VAL A 34 24.33 6.39 -6.19
C VAL A 34 23.55 6.93 -4.99
N ASP A 35 23.67 8.23 -4.74
CA ASP A 35 23.03 8.90 -3.59
C ASP A 35 21.53 8.92 -3.70
N THR A 36 21.00 8.79 -4.93
CA THR A 36 19.56 8.90 -5.20
C THR A 36 19.04 7.78 -6.10
N PHE A 37 17.76 7.47 -5.95
CA PHE A 37 17.04 6.51 -6.78
C PHE A 37 15.65 7.02 -7.15
N SER A 38 14.98 6.31 -8.05
CA SER A 38 13.58 6.54 -8.41
C SER A 38 12.75 5.31 -8.10
N MET A 39 11.48 5.54 -7.75
CA MET A 39 10.52 4.46 -7.56
C MET A 39 9.19 4.76 -8.27
N ASN A 40 8.48 3.72 -8.68
CA ASN A 40 7.15 3.84 -9.25
C ASN A 40 6.08 3.76 -8.15
N LEU A 41 5.17 4.70 -8.17
CA LEU A 41 4.01 4.71 -7.28
C LEU A 41 2.72 4.61 -8.10
N THR A 42 1.99 3.52 -7.95
CA THR A 42 0.70 3.35 -8.61
C THR A 42 -0.39 4.10 -7.86
N VAL A 43 -1.02 5.08 -8.49
CA VAL A 43 -2.11 5.88 -7.95
C VAL A 43 -3.32 5.86 -8.88
N THR A 44 -4.51 6.06 -8.33
CA THR A 44 -5.72 6.37 -9.11
C THR A 44 -5.93 7.87 -9.09
N GLU A 45 -5.98 8.50 -10.26
CA GLU A 45 -6.14 9.93 -10.48
C GLU A 45 -7.60 10.25 -10.82
N TYR A 46 -8.12 11.31 -10.22
CA TYR A 46 -9.53 11.74 -10.31
C TYR A 46 -9.61 13.13 -10.92
N TYR A 47 -9.43 13.23 -12.23
CA TYR A 47 -9.38 14.50 -12.96
C TYR A 47 -10.71 15.26 -12.89
N ASP A 48 -11.85 14.58 -13.06
CA ASP A 48 -13.16 15.26 -12.96
C ASP A 48 -13.37 15.88 -11.58
N ARG A 49 -12.94 15.16 -10.52
CA ARG A 49 -13.01 15.71 -9.16
C ARG A 49 -12.07 16.88 -8.97
N ALA A 50 -10.86 16.80 -9.52
CA ALA A 50 -9.88 17.86 -9.48
C ALA A 50 -10.42 19.14 -10.17
N ASN A 51 -11.01 19.00 -11.35
CA ASN A 51 -11.60 20.12 -12.08
C ASN A 51 -12.77 20.74 -11.30
N GLN A 52 -13.67 19.93 -10.69
CA GLN A 52 -14.73 20.42 -9.83
C GLN A 52 -14.23 21.18 -8.58
N VAL A 53 -13.06 20.84 -8.04
CA VAL A 53 -12.46 21.63 -6.94
C VAL A 53 -12.14 23.04 -7.41
N LEU A 54 -11.59 23.21 -8.63
CA LEU A 54 -11.32 24.50 -9.20
C LEU A 54 -12.58 25.31 -9.45
N ASP A 55 -13.69 24.64 -9.85
CA ASP A 55 -14.98 25.30 -10.01
C ASP A 55 -15.43 25.97 -8.70
N TYR A 56 -15.37 25.26 -7.55
CA TYR A 56 -15.69 25.83 -6.25
C TYR A 56 -14.74 26.98 -5.84
N VAL A 57 -13.46 26.87 -6.16
CA VAL A 57 -12.49 27.96 -5.94
C VAL A 57 -12.88 29.18 -6.76
N ASN A 58 -13.27 29.00 -8.00
CA ASN A 58 -13.65 30.08 -8.92
C ASN A 58 -15.00 30.71 -8.54
N GLU A 59 -15.96 29.94 -8.02
CA GLU A 59 -17.20 30.48 -7.44
C GLU A 59 -16.88 31.41 -6.27
N GLU A 60 -15.98 31.02 -5.37
CA GLU A 60 -15.56 31.88 -4.25
C GLU A 60 -14.82 33.14 -4.71
N ARG A 61 -13.92 33.01 -5.69
CA ARG A 61 -13.21 34.16 -6.29
C ARG A 61 -14.21 35.15 -6.90
N LYS A 62 -15.18 34.64 -7.67
CA LYS A 62 -16.25 35.47 -8.25
C LYS A 62 -17.08 36.17 -7.19
N ARG A 63 -17.43 35.46 -6.08
CA ARG A 63 -18.17 36.05 -4.94
C ARG A 63 -17.42 37.24 -4.32
N LEU A 64 -16.08 37.22 -4.36
CA LEU A 64 -15.21 38.28 -3.85
C LEU A 64 -14.83 39.35 -4.91
N GLY A 65 -15.35 39.27 -6.11
CA GLY A 65 -14.97 40.17 -7.22
C GLY A 65 -13.55 39.93 -7.77
N VAL A 66 -12.95 38.78 -7.48
CA VAL A 66 -11.64 38.39 -7.98
C VAL A 66 -11.80 37.55 -9.25
N GLN A 67 -10.96 37.83 -10.26
CA GLN A 67 -11.00 37.10 -11.54
C GLN A 67 -10.81 35.59 -11.33
N PRO A 68 -11.63 34.73 -12.00
CA PRO A 68 -11.45 33.28 -11.97
C PRO A 68 -10.07 32.85 -12.43
N LEU A 69 -9.57 31.75 -11.88
CA LEU A 69 -8.35 31.08 -12.34
C LEU A 69 -8.64 30.28 -13.62
N MET A 70 -7.78 30.41 -14.60
CA MET A 70 -7.83 29.58 -15.81
C MET A 70 -7.14 28.24 -15.51
N LEU A 71 -7.78 27.13 -15.89
CA LEU A 71 -7.19 25.79 -15.76
C LEU A 71 -6.09 25.62 -16.80
N ASP A 72 -4.90 25.23 -16.38
CA ASP A 72 -3.72 25.02 -17.21
C ASP A 72 -3.28 23.54 -17.11
N ALA A 73 -3.09 22.88 -18.26
CA ALA A 73 -2.77 21.45 -18.32
C ALA A 73 -1.39 21.13 -17.73
N ASP A 74 -0.40 22.01 -17.87
CA ASP A 74 0.93 21.79 -17.29
C ASP A 74 0.85 21.88 -15.77
N LEU A 75 0.10 22.84 -15.23
CA LEU A 75 -0.15 22.96 -13.80
C LEU A 75 -1.01 21.81 -13.27
N GLN A 76 -1.96 21.27 -14.07
CA GLN A 76 -2.75 20.09 -13.70
C GLN A 76 -1.85 18.84 -13.59
N GLU A 77 -0.93 18.64 -14.54
CA GLU A 77 0.03 17.54 -14.49
C GLU A 77 1.01 17.69 -13.32
N ALA A 78 1.51 18.90 -13.07
CA ALA A 78 2.33 19.23 -11.91
C ALA A 78 1.58 18.92 -10.58
N ALA A 79 0.31 19.30 -10.49
CA ALA A 79 -0.52 19.03 -9.31
C ALA A 79 -0.74 17.52 -9.09
N MET A 80 -0.96 16.74 -10.15
CA MET A 80 -1.09 15.27 -10.05
C MET A 80 0.23 14.62 -9.61
N GLN A 81 1.37 15.04 -10.17
CA GLN A 81 2.69 14.55 -9.74
C GLN A 81 2.94 14.90 -8.28
N ARG A 82 2.65 16.12 -7.85
CA ARG A 82 2.78 16.55 -6.45
C ARG A 82 1.86 15.76 -5.51
N ALA A 83 0.63 15.47 -5.95
CA ALA A 83 -0.28 14.64 -5.16
C ALA A 83 0.27 13.23 -4.92
N ALA A 84 0.94 12.64 -5.92
CA ALA A 84 1.62 11.36 -5.76
C ALA A 84 2.84 11.47 -4.82
N GLU A 85 3.64 12.53 -4.91
CA GLU A 85 4.80 12.76 -4.05
C GLU A 85 4.44 12.90 -2.57
N GLN A 86 3.22 13.37 -2.24
CA GLN A 86 2.74 13.48 -0.86
C GLN A 86 2.71 12.13 -0.13
N TYR A 87 2.56 11.00 -0.83
CA TYR A 87 2.61 9.68 -0.20
C TYR A 87 4.00 9.30 0.27
N VAL A 88 5.04 9.88 -0.28
CA VAL A 88 6.44 9.66 0.13
C VAL A 88 6.87 10.71 1.17
N LEU A 89 6.62 11.99 0.87
CA LEU A 89 6.96 13.09 1.77
C LEU A 89 5.84 14.13 1.75
N TYR A 90 5.04 14.15 2.82
CA TYR A 90 3.97 15.15 2.98
C TYR A 90 4.55 16.53 3.30
N GLY A 91 4.13 17.53 2.55
CA GLY A 91 4.50 18.94 2.74
C GLY A 91 4.85 19.63 1.41
N HIS A 92 5.45 20.81 1.52
CA HIS A 92 5.80 21.66 0.38
C HIS A 92 7.24 21.44 -0.14
N THR A 93 7.94 20.46 0.40
CA THR A 93 9.24 20.00 -0.09
C THR A 93 9.03 18.69 -0.85
N ARG A 94 9.64 18.56 -2.02
CA ARG A 94 9.62 17.33 -2.82
C ARG A 94 10.47 16.25 -2.16
N PRO A 95 10.26 14.96 -2.47
CA PRO A 95 11.09 13.86 -1.96
C PRO A 95 12.59 14.03 -2.23
N ASP A 96 12.96 14.68 -3.34
CA ASP A 96 14.33 15.00 -3.72
C ASP A 96 14.94 16.19 -2.93
N GLY A 97 14.17 16.81 -2.04
CA GLY A 97 14.61 17.95 -1.21
C GLY A 97 14.38 19.31 -1.83
N ARG A 98 13.98 19.41 -3.09
CA ARG A 98 13.73 20.69 -3.79
C ARG A 98 12.36 21.28 -3.39
N PRO A 99 12.16 22.60 -3.59
CA PRO A 99 10.84 23.23 -3.43
C PRO A 99 9.77 22.61 -4.33
N SER A 100 8.50 22.61 -3.90
CA SER A 100 7.37 22.04 -4.64
C SER A 100 7.22 22.57 -6.06
N ILE A 101 7.50 23.85 -6.28
CA ILE A 101 7.40 24.51 -7.61
C ILE A 101 8.31 23.87 -8.68
N THR A 102 9.38 23.20 -8.28
CA THR A 102 10.31 22.54 -9.21
C THR A 102 9.75 21.26 -9.84
N VAL A 103 8.53 20.84 -9.49
CA VAL A 103 7.83 19.74 -10.16
C VAL A 103 7.39 20.12 -11.56
N ASP A 104 7.11 21.40 -11.78
CA ASP A 104 6.72 21.96 -13.06
C ASP A 104 7.95 22.33 -13.90
N PRO A 105 8.24 21.60 -14.99
CA PRO A 105 9.38 21.89 -15.85
C PRO A 105 9.19 23.14 -16.71
N THR A 106 7.95 23.63 -16.81
CA THR A 106 7.62 24.84 -17.60
C THR A 106 7.87 26.12 -16.81
N GLY A 107 8.07 26.04 -15.50
CA GLY A 107 8.32 27.19 -14.61
C GLY A 107 7.11 28.11 -14.38
N LYS A 108 5.90 27.65 -14.73
CA LYS A 108 4.64 28.39 -14.50
C LYS A 108 4.21 28.38 -13.04
N MET A 109 4.55 27.31 -12.31
CA MET A 109 4.08 27.09 -10.93
C MET A 109 4.73 28.09 -9.95
N ALA A 110 3.90 28.82 -9.22
CA ALA A 110 4.32 29.81 -8.23
C ALA A 110 4.08 29.35 -6.77
N GLY A 111 3.26 28.36 -6.56
CA GLY A 111 2.94 27.81 -5.24
C GLY A 111 1.88 26.75 -5.28
N GLU A 112 1.54 26.20 -4.10
CA GLU A 112 0.53 25.15 -3.97
C GLU A 112 -0.21 25.21 -2.64
N ASN A 113 -1.45 24.74 -2.63
CA ASN A 113 -2.14 24.22 -1.46
C ASN A 113 -2.06 22.70 -1.48
N ALA A 114 -1.82 22.07 -0.33
CA ALA A 114 -1.69 20.61 -0.19
C ALA A 114 -2.53 20.08 0.96
N GLN A 115 -3.17 18.93 0.76
CA GLN A 115 -3.80 18.18 1.83
C GLN A 115 -3.80 16.67 1.58
N MET A 116 -3.85 15.90 2.66
CA MET A 116 -4.01 14.45 2.65
C MET A 116 -5.07 14.00 3.65
N GLY A 117 -5.68 12.85 3.40
CA GLY A 117 -6.65 12.25 4.32
C GLY A 117 -6.84 10.76 4.08
N GLY A 118 -7.40 10.08 5.08
CA GLY A 118 -7.58 8.62 5.03
C GLY A 118 -8.75 8.17 4.12
N GLN A 119 -9.66 9.05 3.80
CA GLN A 119 -10.84 8.78 2.96
C GLN A 119 -10.93 9.83 1.87
N LEU A 120 -11.19 9.40 0.63
CA LEU A 120 -11.36 10.31 -0.51
C LEU A 120 -12.57 11.22 -0.29
N LEU A 121 -12.31 12.51 -0.17
CA LEU A 121 -13.32 13.55 -0.01
C LEU A 121 -13.98 13.92 -1.35
N SER A 122 -15.17 14.50 -1.31
CA SER A 122 -15.78 15.17 -2.45
C SER A 122 -15.00 16.43 -2.84
N ALA A 123 -15.24 16.95 -4.03
CA ALA A 123 -14.62 18.20 -4.48
C ALA A 123 -14.95 19.37 -3.55
N TYR A 124 -16.20 19.47 -3.09
CA TYR A 124 -16.62 20.48 -2.13
C TYR A 124 -15.88 20.36 -0.79
N GLU A 125 -15.76 19.15 -0.23
CA GLU A 125 -15.05 18.93 1.05
C GLU A 125 -13.57 19.29 0.94
N ILE A 126 -12.92 19.00 -0.19
CA ILE A 126 -11.52 19.40 -0.47
C ILE A 126 -11.42 20.93 -0.47
N TYR A 127 -12.22 21.60 -1.26
CA TYR A 127 -12.29 23.07 -1.32
C TYR A 127 -12.57 23.66 0.06
N ASN A 128 -13.59 23.17 0.76
CA ASN A 128 -14.01 23.68 2.06
C ASN A 128 -12.94 23.51 3.15
N SER A 129 -12.15 22.45 3.09
CA SER A 129 -10.98 22.26 3.95
C SER A 129 -9.95 23.38 3.77
N TRP A 130 -9.63 23.74 2.52
CA TRP A 130 -8.74 24.84 2.22
C TRP A 130 -9.36 26.21 2.55
N LYS A 131 -10.66 26.38 2.33
CA LYS A 131 -11.38 27.61 2.70
C LYS A 131 -11.30 27.92 4.18
N ASN A 132 -11.37 26.90 5.02
CA ASN A 132 -11.32 27.02 6.48
C ASN A 132 -9.88 27.13 7.04
N SER A 133 -8.87 27.10 6.17
CA SER A 133 -7.46 27.27 6.55
C SER A 133 -6.97 28.64 6.09
N PRO A 134 -6.63 29.57 7.00
CA PRO A 134 -6.31 30.96 6.62
C PRO A 134 -5.19 31.09 5.59
N GLY A 135 -4.15 30.24 5.64
CA GLY A 135 -3.04 30.23 4.69
C GLY A 135 -3.49 29.75 3.30
N HIS A 136 -4.18 28.61 3.24
CA HIS A 136 -4.70 28.06 1.98
C HIS A 136 -5.75 28.98 1.36
N TYR A 137 -6.61 29.57 2.16
CA TYR A 137 -7.64 30.51 1.68
C TYR A 137 -7.03 31.75 1.03
N ARG A 138 -6.04 32.39 1.68
CA ARG A 138 -5.35 33.54 1.10
C ARG A 138 -4.72 33.21 -0.28
N ALA A 139 -4.14 32.02 -0.41
CA ALA A 139 -3.57 31.58 -1.69
C ALA A 139 -4.65 31.43 -2.76
N MET A 140 -5.79 30.80 -2.44
CA MET A 140 -6.91 30.61 -3.38
C MET A 140 -7.53 31.91 -3.90
N VAL A 141 -7.62 32.94 -3.04
CA VAL A 141 -8.25 34.21 -3.38
C VAL A 141 -7.28 35.33 -3.76
N ASN A 142 -5.98 35.01 -3.87
CA ASN A 142 -4.96 35.97 -4.27
C ASN A 142 -5.25 36.53 -5.68
N PRO A 143 -5.44 37.86 -5.87
CA PRO A 143 -5.76 38.44 -7.17
C PRO A 143 -4.60 38.39 -8.15
N SER A 144 -3.37 38.20 -7.68
CA SER A 144 -2.17 38.14 -8.54
C SER A 144 -2.07 36.82 -9.31
N VAL A 145 -2.61 35.73 -8.80
CA VAL A 145 -2.58 34.43 -9.51
C VAL A 145 -3.66 34.41 -10.60
N LYS A 146 -3.33 33.85 -11.76
CA LYS A 146 -4.17 33.83 -12.96
C LYS A 146 -4.52 32.45 -13.46
N THR A 147 -3.63 31.48 -13.22
CA THR A 147 -3.79 30.09 -13.67
C THR A 147 -3.67 29.14 -12.49
N ALA A 148 -4.24 27.96 -12.66
CA ALA A 148 -4.17 26.89 -11.68
C ALA A 148 -4.23 25.51 -12.33
N GLY A 149 -3.75 24.51 -11.59
CA GLY A 149 -4.03 23.11 -11.83
C GLY A 149 -4.46 22.42 -10.54
N VAL A 150 -5.29 21.42 -10.63
CA VAL A 150 -5.67 20.62 -9.45
C VAL A 150 -5.33 19.16 -9.71
N GLY A 151 -4.73 18.53 -8.71
CA GLY A 151 -4.45 17.09 -8.68
C GLY A 151 -5.16 16.45 -7.50
N VAL A 152 -5.93 15.42 -7.77
CA VAL A 152 -6.54 14.56 -6.73
C VAL A 152 -6.23 13.12 -7.06
N CYS A 153 -5.50 12.45 -6.18
CA CYS A 153 -5.21 11.04 -6.37
C CYS A 153 -5.46 10.22 -5.11
N MET A 154 -5.58 8.92 -5.29
CA MET A 154 -5.72 7.95 -4.22
C MET A 154 -4.74 6.80 -4.43
N GLN A 155 -4.02 6.46 -3.38
CA GLN A 155 -3.21 5.26 -3.33
C GLN A 155 -3.96 4.16 -2.57
N GLY A 156 -3.98 2.95 -3.11
CA GLY A 156 -4.70 1.84 -2.51
C GLY A 156 -4.35 1.60 -1.04
N GLY A 157 -5.31 1.92 -0.15
CA GLY A 157 -5.18 1.71 1.30
C GLY A 157 -4.44 2.80 2.08
N CYS A 158 -3.99 3.90 1.45
CA CYS A 158 -3.29 5.01 2.12
C CYS A 158 -4.08 6.33 2.13
N GLY A 159 -5.31 6.31 1.62
CA GLY A 159 -6.14 7.51 1.54
C GLY A 159 -5.89 8.32 0.27
N TYR A 160 -6.25 9.60 0.30
CA TYR A 160 -6.12 10.53 -0.84
C TYR A 160 -5.10 11.63 -0.55
N ALA A 161 -4.61 12.22 -1.64
CA ALA A 161 -3.87 13.47 -1.65
C ALA A 161 -4.51 14.43 -2.64
N ALA A 162 -4.59 15.71 -2.30
CA ALA A 162 -5.08 16.77 -3.16
C ALA A 162 -4.13 17.96 -3.15
N ILE A 163 -3.84 18.49 -4.33
CA ILE A 163 -2.97 19.64 -4.59
C ILE A 163 -3.71 20.62 -5.46
N LEU A 164 -3.63 21.90 -5.15
CA LEU A 164 -4.01 23.01 -6.01
C LEU A 164 -2.75 23.86 -6.26
N THR A 165 -2.29 23.87 -7.49
CA THR A 165 -1.15 24.69 -7.93
C THR A 165 -1.61 26.05 -8.45
N PHE A 166 -0.76 27.04 -8.35
CA PHE A 166 -1.03 28.41 -8.78
C PHE A 166 0.07 28.91 -9.74
N GLY A 167 -0.33 29.73 -10.72
CA GLY A 167 0.56 30.41 -11.64
C GLY A 167 0.18 31.89 -11.88
N TYR A 168 1.16 32.70 -12.21
CA TYR A 168 0.95 34.13 -12.53
C TYR A 168 0.70 34.37 -14.00
N ASN A 169 1.11 33.45 -14.88
CA ASN A 169 0.95 33.60 -16.32
C ASN A 169 -0.49 33.49 -16.77
N GLN A 170 -0.85 34.22 -17.83
CA GLN A 170 -2.15 34.11 -18.50
C GLN A 170 -2.12 33.14 -19.70
N GLN A 171 -0.94 32.75 -20.17
CA GLN A 171 -0.79 31.74 -21.21
C GLN A 171 -1.05 30.36 -20.63
N ILE A 172 -2.05 29.66 -21.17
CA ILE A 172 -2.44 28.32 -20.72
C ILE A 172 -2.12 27.28 -21.80
N ASN A 173 -1.91 26.04 -21.33
CA ASN A 173 -1.97 24.82 -22.14
C ASN A 173 -3.37 24.22 -21.98
N GLU A 174 -4.12 24.07 -23.09
CA GLU A 174 -5.52 23.61 -23.10
C GLU A 174 -5.66 22.08 -23.08
N GLY A 175 -4.56 21.33 -23.03
CA GLY A 175 -4.58 19.85 -23.01
C GLY A 175 -5.12 19.21 -21.72
N ILE A 176 -6.23 19.74 -21.19
CA ILE A 176 -6.84 19.36 -19.91
C ILE A 176 -7.29 17.90 -19.91
N GLN A 177 -6.91 17.17 -18.87
CA GLN A 177 -7.34 15.80 -18.65
C GLN A 177 -8.66 15.75 -17.87
N THR A 178 -9.45 14.73 -18.17
CA THR A 178 -10.76 14.44 -17.52
C THR A 178 -10.87 12.95 -17.17
N GLY A 179 -11.91 12.60 -16.45
CA GLY A 179 -12.21 11.21 -16.08
C GLY A 179 -11.42 10.71 -14.87
N THR A 180 -11.27 9.42 -14.81
CA THR A 180 -10.53 8.72 -13.75
C THR A 180 -9.65 7.63 -14.37
N CYS A 181 -8.38 7.62 -14.03
CA CYS A 181 -7.45 6.61 -14.52
C CYS A 181 -6.47 6.15 -13.43
N THR A 182 -5.83 5.01 -13.66
CA THR A 182 -4.74 4.52 -12.81
C THR A 182 -3.44 4.68 -13.54
N LYS A 183 -2.50 5.41 -12.94
CA LYS A 183 -1.17 5.69 -13.50
C LYS A 183 -0.07 5.26 -12.53
N ASN A 184 1.09 4.99 -13.10
CA ASN A 184 2.34 4.88 -12.36
C ASN A 184 3.05 6.24 -12.42
N ARG A 185 3.24 6.86 -11.26
CA ARG A 185 4.01 8.08 -11.12
C ARG A 185 5.42 7.75 -10.69
N VAL A 186 6.40 8.29 -11.39
CA VAL A 186 7.81 8.15 -11.02
C VAL A 186 8.13 9.19 -9.95
N ILE A 187 8.57 8.73 -8.79
CA ILE A 187 9.07 9.59 -7.71
C ILE A 187 10.60 9.50 -7.75
N SER A 188 11.26 10.55 -8.17
CA SER A 188 12.71 10.60 -8.41
C SER A 188 13.45 11.35 -7.33
N GLY A 189 14.78 11.17 -7.28
CA GLY A 189 15.67 11.89 -6.37
C GLY A 189 15.49 11.51 -4.90
N LEU A 190 15.05 10.31 -4.64
CA LEU A 190 14.97 9.77 -3.29
C LEU A 190 16.38 9.41 -2.81
N HIS A 191 16.81 9.97 -1.69
CA HIS A 191 18.11 9.67 -1.10
C HIS A 191 18.07 8.34 -0.32
N VAL A 192 19.00 7.46 -0.62
CA VAL A 192 19.05 6.10 -0.05
C VAL A 192 19.26 6.14 1.46
N GLU A 193 20.11 7.01 1.96
CA GLU A 193 20.40 7.20 3.38
C GLU A 193 19.20 7.67 4.20
N ASN A 194 18.20 8.27 3.55
CA ASN A 194 16.95 8.71 4.20
C ASN A 194 15.90 7.60 4.31
N CYS A 195 16.19 6.39 3.77
CA CYS A 195 15.28 5.26 3.76
C CYS A 195 15.48 4.36 4.98
N SER A 196 14.39 3.97 5.58
CA SER A 196 14.31 2.90 6.58
C SER A 196 13.00 2.13 6.39
N PHE A 197 12.82 1.05 7.16
CA PHE A 197 11.65 0.19 7.01
C PHE A 197 11.09 -0.18 8.38
N GLY A 198 9.78 -0.35 8.42
CA GLY A 198 9.09 -0.74 9.64
C GLY A 198 7.64 -1.14 9.33
N GLY A 199 6.80 -1.19 10.33
CA GLY A 199 5.42 -1.54 10.10
C GLY A 199 4.48 -1.26 11.25
N GLY A 200 3.32 -0.70 10.92
CA GLY A 200 2.20 -0.60 11.85
C GLY A 200 2.41 0.39 13.01
N SER A 201 1.68 0.12 14.09
CA SER A 201 1.74 0.93 15.31
C SER A 201 2.94 0.57 16.16
N THR A 202 3.54 1.56 16.83
CA THR A 202 4.60 1.35 17.82
C THR A 202 4.11 1.59 19.23
N VAL A 203 4.65 0.84 20.18
CA VAL A 203 4.52 1.07 21.62
C VAL A 203 5.95 1.10 22.18
N GLY A 204 6.34 2.23 22.76
CA GLY A 204 7.72 2.39 23.27
C GLY A 204 8.81 2.14 22.20
N GLY A 205 8.58 2.58 20.95
CA GLY A 205 9.52 2.37 19.84
C GLY A 205 9.54 0.95 19.25
N THR A 206 8.72 0.04 19.76
CA THR A 206 8.64 -1.35 19.29
C THR A 206 7.37 -1.56 18.46
N TYR A 207 7.50 -2.10 17.26
CA TYR A 207 6.36 -2.38 16.39
C TYR A 207 5.52 -3.57 16.91
N GLN A 208 4.21 -3.42 16.84
CA GLN A 208 3.26 -4.46 17.25
C GLN A 208 2.77 -5.23 16.02
N PHE A 209 3.21 -6.48 15.87
CA PHE A 209 2.82 -7.35 14.77
C PHE A 209 1.92 -8.49 15.25
N PRO A 210 0.83 -8.81 14.53
CA PRO A 210 0.07 -10.01 14.82
C PRO A 210 0.90 -11.26 14.51
N TYR A 211 0.92 -12.23 15.43
CA TYR A 211 1.65 -13.49 15.29
C TYR A 211 1.23 -14.23 14.01
N GLN A 212 2.20 -14.67 13.20
CA GLN A 212 2.00 -15.40 11.94
C GLN A 212 1.01 -14.74 10.97
N THR A 213 0.79 -13.45 11.08
CA THR A 213 -0.05 -12.68 10.15
C THR A 213 0.85 -11.89 9.21
N VAL A 214 0.60 -12.06 7.92
CA VAL A 214 1.33 -11.31 6.87
C VAL A 214 0.74 -9.91 6.78
N VAL A 215 1.56 -8.91 7.04
CA VAL A 215 1.21 -7.48 6.99
C VAL A 215 2.18 -6.73 6.08
N PRO A 216 1.78 -5.58 5.49
CA PRO A 216 2.68 -4.81 4.66
C PRO A 216 3.84 -4.21 5.48
N LEU A 217 5.05 -4.29 4.94
CA LEU A 217 6.18 -3.50 5.39
C LEU A 217 6.02 -2.09 4.83
N TYR A 218 6.40 -1.07 5.58
CA TYR A 218 6.31 0.33 5.19
C TYR A 218 7.69 0.90 4.92
N LEU A 219 7.81 1.74 3.90
CA LEU A 219 8.94 2.64 3.74
C LEU A 219 8.81 3.76 4.78
N ILE A 220 9.89 4.03 5.48
CA ILE A 220 10.09 5.19 6.32
C ILE A 220 11.08 6.08 5.58
N TYR A 221 10.68 7.31 5.27
CA TYR A 221 11.52 8.25 4.57
C TYR A 221 11.72 9.50 5.42
N ARG A 222 12.98 9.92 5.60
CA ARG A 222 13.36 11.02 6.52
C ARG A 222 12.71 10.87 7.91
N GLY A 223 12.73 9.64 8.45
CA GLY A 223 12.18 9.32 9.77
C GLY A 223 10.65 9.30 9.87
N LYS A 224 9.92 9.52 8.77
CA LYS A 224 8.44 9.52 8.73
C LYS A 224 7.91 8.30 7.99
N THR A 225 6.95 7.61 8.57
CA THR A 225 6.25 6.50 7.89
C THR A 225 5.49 7.06 6.68
N THR A 226 5.81 6.52 5.51
CA THR A 226 5.22 6.94 4.24
C THR A 226 3.92 6.21 3.94
N GLY A 227 3.23 6.63 2.86
CA GLY A 227 2.15 5.86 2.27
C GLY A 227 2.63 4.64 1.48
N VAL A 228 3.91 4.50 1.21
CA VAL A 228 4.49 3.44 0.37
C VAL A 228 4.72 2.18 1.20
N ARG A 229 4.13 1.06 0.75
CA ARG A 229 4.16 -0.20 1.52
C ARG A 229 3.83 -1.43 0.67
N GLY A 230 4.18 -2.59 1.20
CA GLY A 230 3.84 -3.87 0.57
C GLY A 230 4.41 -3.98 -0.83
N ASN A 231 3.59 -4.37 -1.78
CA ASN A 231 3.99 -4.54 -3.18
C ASN A 231 4.43 -3.25 -3.89
N GLN A 232 4.28 -2.08 -3.26
CA GLN A 232 4.79 -0.81 -3.78
C GLN A 232 6.26 -0.56 -3.43
N LEU A 233 6.86 -1.43 -2.62
CA LEU A 233 8.29 -1.44 -2.33
C LEU A 233 9.08 -2.14 -3.44
N ASP A 234 8.60 -2.11 -4.67
CA ASP A 234 9.16 -2.86 -5.80
C ASP A 234 10.52 -2.34 -6.29
N ALA A 235 10.90 -1.12 -5.92
CA ALA A 235 12.24 -0.59 -6.14
C ALA A 235 13.32 -1.28 -5.28
N PHE A 236 12.92 -1.98 -4.22
CA PHE A 236 13.82 -2.58 -3.23
C PHE A 236 13.89 -4.10 -3.34
N LEU A 237 15.08 -4.63 -3.04
CA LEU A 237 15.32 -6.03 -2.72
C LEU A 237 15.43 -6.14 -1.21
N ILE A 238 14.43 -6.74 -0.55
CA ILE A 238 14.36 -6.82 0.90
C ILE A 238 14.43 -8.29 1.33
N ARG A 239 15.40 -8.60 2.19
CA ARG A 239 15.61 -9.93 2.77
C ARG A 239 15.74 -9.83 4.28
N SER A 240 15.09 -10.71 5.02
CA SER A 240 15.32 -10.85 6.46
C SER A 240 16.61 -11.63 6.71
N LEU A 241 17.45 -11.10 7.62
CA LEU A 241 18.62 -11.78 8.18
C LEU A 241 18.28 -12.49 9.52
N THR A 242 17.06 -12.27 10.03
CA THR A 242 16.51 -12.90 11.25
C THR A 242 15.15 -13.54 10.95
N PRO A 243 15.08 -14.53 10.02
CA PRO A 243 13.82 -15.11 9.58
C PRO A 243 13.07 -15.87 10.68
N GLU A 244 13.77 -16.31 11.74
CA GLU A 244 13.18 -16.92 12.95
C GLU A 244 12.36 -15.91 13.74
N ILE A 245 12.68 -14.61 13.65
CA ILE A 245 11.91 -13.52 14.28
C ILE A 245 10.84 -12.99 13.32
N ALA A 246 11.24 -12.69 12.07
CA ALA A 246 10.28 -12.25 11.05
C ALA A 246 10.76 -12.61 9.63
N GLU A 247 9.88 -13.20 8.85
CA GLU A 247 10.07 -13.38 7.40
C GLU A 247 9.62 -12.15 6.63
N VAL A 248 10.35 -11.83 5.55
CA VAL A 248 9.97 -10.76 4.61
C VAL A 248 9.99 -11.31 3.19
N ALA A 249 8.90 -11.12 2.47
CA ALA A 249 8.76 -11.46 1.05
C ALA A 249 7.79 -10.49 0.35
N ASP A 250 8.14 -10.04 -0.85
CA ASP A 250 7.31 -9.15 -1.69
C ASP A 250 6.83 -7.89 -0.93
N GLY A 251 7.71 -7.29 -0.12
CA GLY A 251 7.39 -6.13 0.71
C GLY A 251 6.41 -6.41 1.86
N MET A 252 6.12 -7.68 2.14
CA MET A 252 5.27 -8.12 3.25
C MET A 252 6.13 -8.73 4.35
N ILE A 253 5.74 -8.51 5.61
CA ILE A 253 6.41 -9.06 6.79
C ILE A 253 5.46 -9.99 7.56
N CYS A 254 6.01 -11.09 8.06
CA CYS A 254 5.31 -12.07 8.91
C CYS A 254 6.11 -12.29 10.19
N ALA A 255 5.61 -11.81 11.33
CA ALA A 255 6.26 -11.99 12.63
C ALA A 255 6.07 -13.43 13.14
N ARG A 256 7.16 -14.09 13.53
CA ARG A 256 7.22 -15.44 14.11
C ARG A 256 7.54 -15.42 15.59
N ALA A 257 8.33 -14.44 16.04
CA ALA A 257 8.70 -14.24 17.43
C ALA A 257 8.85 -12.75 17.74
N SER A 258 8.84 -12.36 18.99
CA SER A 258 9.25 -11.03 19.43
C SER A 258 10.77 -10.93 19.41
N GLY A 259 11.29 -9.75 19.03
CA GLY A 259 12.73 -9.54 18.98
C GLY A 259 13.15 -8.47 17.99
N LYS A 260 14.47 -8.38 17.77
CA LYS A 260 15.08 -7.46 16.82
C LYS A 260 15.08 -8.07 15.43
N VAL A 261 14.36 -7.47 14.51
CA VAL A 261 14.41 -7.80 13.08
C VAL A 261 15.58 -7.08 12.45
N VAL A 262 16.39 -7.82 11.70
CA VAL A 262 17.46 -7.25 10.88
C VAL A 262 17.16 -7.57 9.42
N LEU A 263 17.07 -6.53 8.60
CA LEU A 263 16.85 -6.64 7.16
C LEU A 263 18.12 -6.24 6.41
N GLN A 264 18.38 -6.95 5.33
CA GLN A 264 19.26 -6.50 4.26
C GLN A 264 18.37 -5.91 3.17
N VAL A 265 18.61 -4.65 2.84
CA VAL A 265 17.83 -3.91 1.84
C VAL A 265 18.80 -3.43 0.76
N GLY A 266 18.52 -3.77 -0.49
CA GLY A 266 19.23 -3.28 -1.68
C GLY A 266 18.29 -2.59 -2.63
N LEU A 267 18.81 -1.81 -3.56
CA LEU A 267 18.05 -1.27 -4.68
C LEU A 267 18.10 -2.23 -5.86
N LYS A 268 16.99 -2.46 -6.55
CA LYS A 268 16.97 -3.28 -7.77
C LYS A 268 17.79 -2.68 -8.90
N GLN A 269 17.84 -1.34 -8.96
CA GLN A 269 18.60 -0.60 -9.97
C GLN A 269 20.11 -0.61 -9.67
N GLU A 270 20.51 -0.75 -8.40
CA GLU A 270 21.89 -0.76 -7.94
C GLU A 270 22.06 -1.76 -6.79
N PRO A 271 22.22 -3.06 -7.10
CA PRO A 271 22.30 -4.12 -6.08
C PRO A 271 23.56 -4.06 -5.19
N SER A 272 24.57 -3.28 -5.56
CA SER A 272 25.77 -3.05 -4.73
C SER A 272 25.47 -2.25 -3.47
N ILE A 273 24.38 -1.46 -3.47
CA ILE A 273 23.92 -0.71 -2.31
C ILE A 273 23.18 -1.65 -1.37
N ALA A 274 23.77 -1.91 -0.21
CA ALA A 274 23.14 -2.69 0.86
C ALA A 274 22.99 -1.84 2.12
N LEU A 275 21.74 -1.59 2.50
CA LEU A 275 21.42 -0.87 3.74
C LEU A 275 21.04 -1.89 4.82
N PRO A 276 21.79 -1.95 5.94
CA PRO A 276 21.33 -2.69 7.10
C PRO A 276 20.22 -1.89 7.80
N VAL A 277 19.03 -2.49 7.87
CA VAL A 277 17.89 -1.90 8.57
C VAL A 277 17.52 -2.79 9.74
N SER A 278 17.38 -2.22 10.93
CA SER A 278 16.92 -2.98 12.08
C SER A 278 15.84 -2.25 12.87
N PHE A 279 14.90 -3.03 13.40
CA PHE A 279 13.85 -2.54 14.28
C PHE A 279 13.35 -3.65 15.21
N SER A 280 12.79 -3.27 16.35
CA SER A 280 12.24 -4.24 17.30
C SER A 280 10.77 -4.50 17.01
N ILE A 281 10.38 -5.76 17.13
CA ILE A 281 8.97 -6.17 17.03
C ILE A 281 8.53 -6.89 18.29
N GLN A 282 7.25 -6.76 18.59
CA GLN A 282 6.56 -7.56 19.61
C GLN A 282 5.38 -8.25 18.96
N THR A 283 5.24 -9.55 19.22
CA THR A 283 4.10 -10.35 18.78
C THR A 283 3.59 -11.19 19.94
N LYS A 284 2.26 -11.31 20.07
CA LYS A 284 1.65 -12.19 21.05
C LYS A 284 1.55 -13.58 20.44
N ILE A 285 2.41 -14.49 20.88
CA ILE A 285 2.32 -15.91 20.54
C ILE A 285 1.11 -16.47 21.32
N PRO A 286 0.16 -17.16 20.68
CA PRO A 286 -0.91 -17.85 21.41
C PRO A 286 -0.30 -18.88 22.36
N GLU A 287 -0.66 -18.83 23.63
CA GLU A 287 -0.30 -19.87 24.57
C GLU A 287 -0.85 -21.20 24.06
N LYS A 288 0.03 -22.20 23.93
CA LYS A 288 -0.34 -23.58 23.66
C LYS A 288 -1.07 -24.03 24.92
N GLN A 289 -2.38 -24.33 24.82
CA GLN A 289 -3.03 -25.09 25.87
C GLN A 289 -2.24 -26.38 26.05
N SER A 290 -1.43 -26.44 27.11
CA SER A 290 -0.88 -27.71 27.60
C SER A 290 -2.04 -28.46 28.22
N GLU A 291 -2.49 -29.50 27.53
CA GLU A 291 -3.21 -30.58 28.17
C GLU A 291 -2.25 -31.21 29.17
N SER A 292 -2.43 -30.92 30.46
CA SER A 292 -2.18 -31.86 31.52
C SER A 292 -2.74 -31.32 32.85
N GLU A 293 -3.56 -32.21 33.44
CA GLU A 293 -3.85 -32.37 34.84
C GLU A 293 -4.99 -31.56 35.47
N GLN A 294 -6.14 -32.27 35.44
CA GLN A 294 -7.08 -32.26 36.56
C GLN A 294 -6.37 -32.65 37.86
N LEU A 295 -6.55 -31.90 38.94
CA LEU A 295 -7.11 -32.40 40.20
C LEU A 295 -7.30 -31.30 41.25
N SER A 296 -8.55 -31.24 41.67
CA SER A 296 -9.06 -31.03 43.03
C SER A 296 -8.94 -29.70 43.76
N LYS A 297 -10.11 -29.22 44.04
CA LYS A 297 -10.70 -28.82 45.35
C LYS A 297 -10.85 -27.33 45.71
N THR A 298 -12.13 -26.97 45.72
CA THR A 298 -12.96 -26.30 46.74
C THR A 298 -12.68 -24.87 47.15
N ALA A 299 -13.69 -24.09 46.80
CA ALA A 299 -14.46 -23.11 47.62
C ALA A 299 -13.75 -21.93 48.30
N SER A 300 -14.08 -20.73 47.91
CA SER A 300 -15.00 -19.83 48.63
C SER A 300 -15.02 -18.44 47.97
N ASP A 301 -16.20 -18.05 47.62
CA ASP A 301 -16.91 -16.81 47.81
C ASP A 301 -16.10 -15.48 48.07
N GLN A 302 -16.23 -14.53 47.16
CA GLN A 302 -16.67 -13.18 47.38
C GLN A 302 -16.48 -12.30 46.11
N THR A 303 -17.61 -11.85 45.57
CA THR A 303 -17.71 -10.74 44.62
C THR A 303 -17.39 -9.43 45.36
N PRO A 304 -16.71 -8.46 44.70
CA PRO A 304 -17.49 -7.38 44.13
C PRO A 304 -16.98 -6.70 42.83
N ALA A 305 -17.97 -6.15 42.17
CA ALA A 305 -17.99 -4.93 41.33
C ALA A 305 -17.27 -4.89 40.01
N LYS A 306 -18.13 -4.85 38.98
CA LYS A 306 -17.95 -4.46 37.59
C LYS A 306 -17.04 -3.22 37.40
N THR A 307 -16.05 -3.41 36.53
CA THR A 307 -15.58 -2.33 35.64
C THR A 307 -15.48 -2.93 34.25
N GLU A 308 -16.39 -2.52 33.37
CA GLU A 308 -16.41 -2.94 31.97
C GLU A 308 -15.20 -2.38 31.23
N LYS A 309 -14.17 -3.19 31.03
CA LYS A 309 -13.19 -3.00 29.98
C LYS A 309 -13.70 -3.72 28.73
N THR A 310 -14.17 -2.93 27.77
CA THR A 310 -14.54 -3.41 26.44
C THR A 310 -13.33 -4.04 25.74
N VAL A 311 -13.15 -5.33 25.91
CA VAL A 311 -12.18 -6.13 25.17
C VAL A 311 -12.72 -6.31 23.76
N ILE A 312 -12.16 -5.57 22.79
CA ILE A 312 -12.45 -5.80 21.36
C ILE A 312 -11.74 -7.08 20.94
N THR A 313 -12.41 -8.21 21.10
CA THR A 313 -11.99 -9.49 20.53
C THR A 313 -12.02 -9.39 18.99
N HIS A 314 -10.88 -9.41 18.33
CA HIS A 314 -10.76 -9.61 16.90
C HIS A 314 -11.25 -11.01 16.52
N GLN A 315 -12.53 -11.16 16.29
CA GLN A 315 -13.12 -12.43 15.85
C GLN A 315 -12.58 -12.79 14.46
N LYS A 316 -11.75 -13.83 14.41
CA LYS A 316 -11.24 -14.45 13.17
C LYS A 316 -12.43 -14.84 12.29
N LEU A 317 -12.48 -14.31 11.06
CA LEU A 317 -13.57 -14.62 10.13
C LEU A 317 -13.60 -16.12 9.81
N PRO A 318 -14.78 -16.75 9.78
CA PRO A 318 -14.90 -18.18 9.60
C PRO A 318 -14.36 -18.63 8.25
N LYS A 319 -13.57 -19.71 8.25
CA LYS A 319 -13.07 -20.35 7.03
C LYS A 319 -14.24 -20.93 6.22
N VAL A 320 -14.23 -20.69 4.92
CA VAL A 320 -15.25 -21.19 4.00
C VAL A 320 -14.79 -22.51 3.39
N ALA A 321 -15.71 -23.44 3.18
CA ALA A 321 -15.43 -24.70 2.48
C ALA A 321 -16.30 -24.78 1.23
N ILE A 322 -15.69 -25.04 0.07
CA ILE A 322 -16.41 -25.35 -1.18
C ILE A 322 -17.00 -26.75 -1.05
N THR A 323 -18.32 -26.85 -0.99
CA THR A 323 -19.04 -28.12 -0.86
C THR A 323 -19.35 -28.77 -2.21
N TYR A 324 -19.56 -27.94 -3.24
CA TYR A 324 -19.87 -28.43 -4.57
C TYR A 324 -19.11 -27.65 -5.63
N LEU A 325 -18.48 -28.36 -6.58
CA LEU A 325 -17.71 -27.80 -7.68
C LEU A 325 -17.87 -28.68 -8.92
N ARG A 326 -18.69 -28.25 -9.87
CA ARG A 326 -18.93 -29.00 -11.12
C ARG A 326 -19.21 -28.11 -12.33
N SER A 327 -18.73 -28.53 -13.50
CA SER A 327 -19.08 -27.94 -14.80
C SER A 327 -20.15 -28.83 -15.46
N LYS A 328 -21.42 -28.40 -15.39
CA LYS A 328 -22.55 -29.10 -16.04
C LYS A 328 -22.79 -28.64 -17.46
N LYS A 329 -22.65 -27.33 -17.75
CA LYS A 329 -22.84 -26.71 -19.08
C LYS A 329 -21.51 -26.21 -19.64
N LYS A 330 -21.39 -26.16 -20.98
CA LYS A 330 -20.20 -25.69 -21.70
C LYS A 330 -19.78 -24.29 -21.21
N GLY A 331 -18.50 -24.12 -20.84
CA GLY A 331 -17.95 -22.85 -20.39
C GLY A 331 -18.50 -22.31 -19.07
N GLN A 332 -19.17 -23.14 -18.24
CA GLN A 332 -19.75 -22.74 -16.96
C GLN A 332 -19.26 -23.61 -15.82
N LEU A 333 -19.12 -23.01 -14.66
CA LEU A 333 -18.73 -23.69 -13.42
C LEU A 333 -19.67 -23.30 -12.29
N ILE A 334 -20.29 -24.32 -11.66
CA ILE A 334 -21.14 -24.16 -10.50
C ILE A 334 -20.28 -24.35 -9.26
N VAL A 335 -20.30 -23.37 -8.35
CA VAL A 335 -19.61 -23.40 -7.07
C VAL A 335 -20.63 -23.22 -5.97
N ARG A 336 -20.67 -24.13 -4.95
CA ARG A 336 -21.51 -23.99 -3.77
C ARG A 336 -20.69 -24.15 -2.50
N TRP A 337 -21.16 -23.52 -1.40
CA TRP A 337 -20.52 -23.54 -0.09
C TRP A 337 -21.54 -23.49 1.05
N LYS A 338 -21.12 -23.79 2.27
CA LYS A 338 -21.97 -23.64 3.46
C LYS A 338 -22.02 -22.18 3.89
N LYS A 339 -23.23 -21.68 4.19
CA LYS A 339 -23.46 -20.36 4.76
C LYS A 339 -22.62 -20.13 6.01
N LYS A 340 -22.07 -18.91 6.15
CA LYS A 340 -21.36 -18.49 7.34
C LYS A 340 -22.03 -17.27 7.98
N GLN A 341 -21.99 -17.20 9.29
CA GLN A 341 -22.52 -16.08 10.07
C GLN A 341 -21.43 -15.03 10.31
N ARG A 342 -21.86 -13.83 10.71
CA ARG A 342 -20.98 -12.71 11.11
C ARG A 342 -19.98 -12.29 10.04
N ILE A 343 -20.35 -12.41 8.76
CA ILE A 343 -19.56 -12.00 7.59
C ILE A 343 -20.32 -10.99 6.74
N GLY A 344 -19.62 -10.23 5.89
CA GLY A 344 -20.19 -9.34 4.87
C GLY A 344 -20.47 -10.06 3.55
N GLY A 345 -19.75 -11.15 3.29
CA GLY A 345 -19.89 -11.93 2.07
C GLY A 345 -18.72 -12.87 1.81
N TYR A 346 -18.55 -13.24 0.54
CA TYR A 346 -17.56 -14.21 0.09
C TYR A 346 -16.73 -13.65 -1.05
N GLU A 347 -15.49 -14.11 -1.15
CA GLU A 347 -14.62 -13.85 -2.28
C GLU A 347 -14.16 -15.18 -2.87
N ILE A 348 -14.31 -15.32 -4.18
CA ILE A 348 -13.88 -16.50 -4.93
C ILE A 348 -12.79 -16.11 -5.91
N GLN A 349 -11.70 -16.89 -5.91
CA GLN A 349 -10.61 -16.75 -6.84
C GLN A 349 -10.51 -18.01 -7.71
N TYR A 350 -10.38 -17.83 -9.03
CA TYR A 350 -10.35 -18.95 -9.98
C TYR A 350 -9.46 -18.65 -11.19
N GLY A 351 -8.74 -19.65 -11.64
CA GLY A 351 -7.80 -19.54 -12.77
C GLY A 351 -7.32 -20.91 -13.24
N THR A 352 -6.55 -20.92 -14.31
CA THR A 352 -6.01 -22.16 -14.91
C THR A 352 -4.66 -22.57 -14.32
N GLN A 353 -4.05 -21.73 -13.50
CA GLN A 353 -2.78 -22.03 -12.83
C GLN A 353 -3.01 -22.29 -11.33
N LYS A 354 -2.34 -23.31 -10.79
CA LYS A 354 -2.40 -23.67 -9.36
C LYS A 354 -1.87 -22.57 -8.43
N THR A 355 -0.94 -21.77 -8.92
CA THR A 355 -0.34 -20.63 -8.22
C THR A 355 -1.24 -19.39 -8.17
N PHE A 356 -2.36 -19.39 -8.88
CA PHE A 356 -3.26 -18.26 -9.06
C PHE A 356 -2.60 -17.01 -9.71
N LYS A 357 -1.46 -17.14 -10.38
CA LYS A 357 -0.97 -16.12 -11.30
C LYS A 357 -2.05 -15.86 -12.35
N GLN A 358 -2.40 -14.59 -12.59
CA GLN A 358 -3.47 -14.16 -13.51
C GLN A 358 -4.87 -14.73 -13.20
N ALA A 359 -5.15 -15.10 -11.95
CA ALA A 359 -6.46 -15.60 -11.57
C ALA A 359 -7.50 -14.48 -11.51
N LYS A 360 -8.73 -14.78 -11.92
CA LYS A 360 -9.86 -13.87 -11.76
C LYS A 360 -10.40 -13.96 -10.33
N THR A 361 -10.73 -12.80 -9.76
CA THR A 361 -11.35 -12.70 -8.44
C THR A 361 -12.77 -12.15 -8.57
N LYS A 362 -13.73 -12.74 -7.87
CA LYS A 362 -15.10 -12.25 -7.82
C LYS A 362 -15.57 -12.11 -6.37
N LYS A 363 -15.96 -10.91 -6.01
CA LYS A 363 -16.52 -10.59 -4.70
C LYS A 363 -18.03 -10.79 -4.72
N ILE A 364 -18.57 -11.41 -3.67
CA ILE A 364 -19.97 -11.76 -3.53
C ILE A 364 -20.46 -11.13 -2.22
N SER A 365 -21.31 -10.13 -2.32
CA SER A 365 -21.90 -9.45 -1.16
C SER A 365 -23.10 -10.25 -0.64
N GLY A 366 -23.30 -10.20 0.68
CA GLY A 366 -24.41 -10.85 1.37
C GLY A 366 -24.06 -12.22 1.92
N LYS A 367 -24.26 -12.38 3.25
CA LYS A 367 -24.02 -13.63 4.01
C LYS A 367 -24.93 -14.78 3.59
N GLY A 368 -26.08 -14.47 2.98
CA GLY A 368 -27.11 -15.45 2.59
C GLY A 368 -26.78 -16.27 1.35
N LYS A 369 -25.88 -15.80 0.49
CA LYS A 369 -25.53 -16.51 -0.75
C LYS A 369 -24.69 -17.76 -0.46
N THR A 370 -25.07 -18.90 -1.05
CA THR A 370 -24.43 -20.20 -0.87
C THR A 370 -23.95 -20.82 -2.18
N GLY A 371 -24.06 -20.10 -3.29
CA GLY A 371 -23.63 -20.57 -4.59
C GLY A 371 -23.47 -19.47 -5.63
N ILE A 372 -22.71 -19.78 -6.67
CA ILE A 372 -22.50 -18.94 -7.85
C ILE A 372 -22.26 -19.78 -9.08
N ILE A 373 -22.64 -19.25 -10.25
CA ILE A 373 -22.27 -19.79 -11.55
C ILE A 373 -21.24 -18.84 -12.19
N LEU A 374 -20.04 -19.33 -12.40
CA LEU A 374 -19.01 -18.64 -13.18
C LEU A 374 -19.21 -18.99 -14.65
N LYS A 375 -19.30 -17.99 -15.51
CA LYS A 375 -19.56 -18.12 -16.96
C LYS A 375 -18.33 -17.67 -17.77
N LYS A 376 -18.37 -17.93 -19.08
CA LYS A 376 -17.31 -17.55 -20.05
C LYS A 376 -15.93 -18.14 -19.68
N LEU A 377 -15.90 -19.38 -19.20
CA LEU A 377 -14.66 -20.10 -18.90
C LEU A 377 -14.17 -20.84 -20.17
N LYS A 378 -12.84 -20.94 -20.31
CA LYS A 378 -12.22 -21.69 -21.43
C LYS A 378 -12.55 -23.18 -21.28
N ARG A 379 -13.18 -23.75 -22.32
CA ARG A 379 -13.57 -25.17 -22.37
C ARG A 379 -12.34 -26.08 -22.40
N LYS A 380 -12.51 -27.33 -21.96
CA LYS A 380 -11.47 -28.38 -21.90
C LYS A 380 -10.25 -28.02 -21.03
N ARG A 381 -10.25 -26.86 -20.33
CA ARG A 381 -9.19 -26.43 -19.40
C ARG A 381 -9.55 -26.79 -17.95
N THR A 382 -8.53 -27.13 -17.16
CA THR A 382 -8.66 -27.30 -15.71
C THR A 382 -8.61 -25.96 -15.04
N TYR A 383 -9.59 -25.68 -14.18
CA TYR A 383 -9.62 -24.50 -13.32
C TYR A 383 -9.36 -24.88 -11.88
N TYR A 384 -8.56 -24.09 -11.22
CA TYR A 384 -8.31 -24.12 -9.78
C TYR A 384 -9.15 -23.04 -9.13
N VAL A 385 -9.78 -23.39 -7.99
CA VAL A 385 -10.73 -22.52 -7.30
C VAL A 385 -10.46 -22.57 -5.80
N ARG A 386 -10.44 -21.39 -5.18
CA ARG A 386 -10.45 -21.20 -3.74
C ARG A 386 -11.37 -20.06 -3.36
N MET A 387 -11.82 -20.00 -2.10
CA MET A 387 -12.68 -18.92 -1.63
C MET A 387 -12.41 -18.60 -0.17
N ARG A 388 -12.80 -17.39 0.23
CA ARG A 388 -12.71 -16.91 1.62
C ARG A 388 -13.91 -16.07 1.98
N SER A 389 -14.16 -15.88 3.25
CA SER A 389 -15.12 -14.92 3.77
C SER A 389 -14.51 -13.52 3.82
N TRP A 390 -15.36 -12.48 3.80
CA TRP A 390 -14.96 -11.11 4.07
C TRP A 390 -16.03 -10.36 4.86
N LYS A 391 -15.63 -9.31 5.57
CA LYS A 391 -16.50 -8.39 6.29
C LYS A 391 -15.94 -6.97 6.22
N LYS A 392 -16.79 -5.97 6.15
CA LYS A 392 -16.37 -4.58 6.39
C LYS A 392 -16.33 -4.31 7.89
N VAL A 393 -15.19 -3.83 8.39
CA VAL A 393 -14.98 -3.39 9.77
C VAL A 393 -14.39 -1.99 9.69
N ARG A 394 -15.08 -1.00 10.22
CA ARG A 394 -14.68 0.41 10.15
C ARG A 394 -14.28 0.85 8.72
N GLY A 395 -15.14 0.53 7.73
CA GLY A 395 -14.93 0.87 6.32
C GLY A 395 -13.96 -0.03 5.54
N ARG A 396 -13.12 -0.85 6.21
CA ARG A 396 -12.12 -1.73 5.59
C ARG A 396 -12.62 -3.15 5.42
N CYS A 397 -12.24 -3.79 4.30
CA CYS A 397 -12.53 -5.22 4.09
C CYS A 397 -11.52 -6.08 4.85
N VAL A 398 -12.00 -6.86 5.80
CA VAL A 398 -11.24 -7.91 6.48
C VAL A 398 -11.58 -9.25 5.84
N TYR A 399 -10.60 -10.11 5.64
CA TYR A 399 -10.76 -11.39 4.96
C TYR A 399 -10.43 -12.56 5.88
N GLY A 400 -11.20 -13.64 5.75
CA GLY A 400 -10.87 -14.93 6.36
C GLY A 400 -9.83 -15.70 5.56
N ALA A 401 -9.32 -16.78 6.14
CA ALA A 401 -8.38 -17.67 5.47
C ALA A 401 -8.99 -18.30 4.21
N TRP A 402 -8.16 -18.54 3.19
CA TRP A 402 -8.56 -19.25 1.98
C TRP A 402 -9.01 -20.69 2.28
N SER A 403 -9.99 -21.18 1.54
CA SER A 403 -10.42 -22.58 1.57
C SER A 403 -9.32 -23.51 1.06
N LYS A 404 -9.46 -24.82 1.30
CA LYS A 404 -8.70 -25.82 0.55
C LYS A 404 -8.92 -25.60 -0.95
N LEU A 405 -7.84 -25.73 -1.73
CA LEU A 405 -7.84 -25.65 -3.19
C LEU A 405 -8.69 -26.79 -3.78
N ARG A 406 -9.55 -26.47 -4.73
CA ARG A 406 -10.32 -27.43 -5.52
C ARG A 406 -10.01 -27.27 -7.01
N LYS A 407 -10.00 -28.33 -7.78
CA LYS A 407 -9.81 -28.33 -9.24
C LYS A 407 -10.98 -28.94 -9.97
N VAL A 408 -11.27 -28.49 -11.20
CA VAL A 408 -12.34 -29.00 -12.05
C VAL A 408 -12.01 -28.73 -13.51
N LYS A 409 -12.26 -29.70 -14.39
CA LYS A 409 -12.17 -29.52 -15.85
C LYS A 409 -13.49 -28.98 -16.38
N ILE A 410 -13.43 -27.94 -17.21
CA ILE A 410 -14.61 -27.27 -17.79
C ILE A 410 -15.07 -28.00 -19.03
N LYS A 411 -16.38 -28.29 -19.11
CA LYS A 411 -17.04 -28.87 -20.28
C LYS A 411 -17.05 -27.92 -21.47
#